data_98d96dccbfe93c13497032eca3d3b54f
#
_entry.id   98d96dccbfe93c13497032eca3d3b54f
#
_cell.length_a   1.000
_cell.length_b   1.000
_cell.length_c   1.000
_cell.angle_alpha   90.00
_cell.angle_beta   90.00
_cell.angle_gamma   90.00
#
_symmetry.space_group_name_H-M   'P 1'
#
loop_
_entity.id
_entity.type
_entity.pdbx_description
1 polymer ?
#
loop_
_entity_poly.entity_id
_entity_poly.type
_entity_poly.pdbx_seq_one_letter_code
_entity_poly.pdbx_strand_id
1 'polypeptide(L)'
;FDPILQKDYYGMQAVFAGLHYGNRRLRGTENDAWTAKVPAARAKVQQLQTELNALSKEHALRPPLASVQTESFEPVLTQSVRMKIAATANGAAASIYEFEAWTPQKQNAALATTGAVPSASSFALANQTRHFENLTDGSVDRRQSFPWVSASSGPAWFRIDFPEPVTLQSITWHNGSSVPADYVIEVLKPNAVWLSVAHTRDRLPRTDDQRAPATVKLTGLGADQVKALMAHIGQLRTAQRELTRLNAGPQTFAANFATPDPTWLLRRGDPMQRLEELPPSIPGVLGKLQPKDATE
;
A
#
# COMPACT_ATOMS: atom_id res chain seq x y z
N PHE A 1 -30.95 -46.85 14.12
CA PHE A 1 -30.19 -46.63 12.88
C PHE A 1 -30.64 -45.30 12.27
N ASP A 2 -29.69 -44.41 12.04
CA ASP A 2 -29.94 -43.10 11.40
C ASP A 2 -30.26 -43.33 9.90
N PRO A 3 -31.41 -42.86 9.37
CA PRO A 3 -31.74 -43.01 7.96
C PRO A 3 -30.92 -42.11 7.04
N ILE A 4 -30.10 -41.19 7.60
CA ILE A 4 -29.23 -40.28 6.86
C ILE A 4 -27.85 -40.91 6.73
N LEU A 5 -27.41 -41.14 5.49
CA LEU A 5 -26.11 -41.70 5.19
C LEU A 5 -25.03 -40.59 5.25
N GLN A 6 -23.79 -40.98 5.52
CA GLN A 6 -22.65 -40.09 5.46
C GLN A 6 -22.56 -39.39 4.09
N LYS A 7 -22.91 -40.09 3.02
CA LYS A 7 -23.00 -39.55 1.65
C LYS A 7 -24.04 -38.44 1.54
N ASP A 8 -25.18 -38.52 2.20
CA ASP A 8 -26.23 -37.50 2.23
C ASP A 8 -25.72 -36.21 2.92
N TYR A 9 -24.95 -36.36 4.01
CA TYR A 9 -24.33 -35.22 4.70
C TYR A 9 -23.39 -34.43 3.80
N TYR A 10 -22.46 -35.10 3.12
CA TYR A 10 -21.52 -34.43 2.23
C TYR A 10 -22.21 -33.90 0.98
N GLY A 11 -23.22 -34.55 0.45
CA GLY A 11 -24.05 -34.06 -0.65
C GLY A 11 -24.79 -32.75 -0.30
N MET A 12 -25.31 -32.67 0.95
CA MET A 12 -25.91 -31.44 1.46
C MET A 12 -24.85 -30.34 1.68
N GLN A 13 -23.67 -30.70 2.18
CA GLN A 13 -22.56 -29.78 2.34
C GLN A 13 -22.13 -29.17 0.97
N ALA A 14 -22.14 -29.96 -0.10
CA ALA A 14 -21.83 -29.53 -1.45
C ALA A 14 -22.81 -28.44 -1.95
N VAL A 15 -24.07 -28.42 -1.50
CA VAL A 15 -25.04 -27.36 -1.82
C VAL A 15 -24.55 -25.99 -1.35
N PHE A 16 -23.82 -25.94 -0.25
CA PHE A 16 -23.33 -24.70 0.36
C PHE A 16 -21.84 -24.43 0.07
N ALA A 17 -21.15 -25.30 -0.66
CA ALA A 17 -19.70 -25.20 -0.87
C ALA A 17 -19.27 -23.91 -1.58
N GLY A 18 -20.14 -23.33 -2.42
CA GLY A 18 -19.90 -22.06 -3.07
C GLY A 18 -20.49 -20.83 -2.36
N LEU A 19 -21.02 -21.00 -1.13
CA LEU A 19 -21.67 -19.93 -0.39
C LEU A 19 -20.69 -19.21 0.53
N HIS A 20 -20.46 -17.91 0.29
CA HIS A 20 -19.65 -17.04 1.12
C HIS A 20 -20.48 -15.85 1.59
N TYR A 21 -20.41 -15.51 2.86
CA TYR A 21 -21.05 -14.31 3.37
C TYR A 21 -20.11 -13.11 3.22
N GLY A 22 -20.66 -11.98 2.75
CA GLY A 22 -19.89 -10.76 2.57
C GLY A 22 -20.76 -9.60 2.10
N ASN A 23 -20.10 -8.46 1.88
CA ASN A 23 -20.76 -7.30 1.34
C ASN A 23 -21.08 -7.52 -0.14
N ARG A 24 -22.34 -7.35 -0.50
CA ARG A 24 -22.86 -7.44 -1.85
C ARG A 24 -23.53 -6.13 -2.25
N ARG A 25 -23.22 -5.64 -3.47
CA ARG A 25 -23.87 -4.46 -4.01
C ARG A 25 -25.36 -4.72 -4.24
N LEU A 26 -26.20 -3.82 -3.74
CA LEU A 26 -27.64 -3.84 -3.99
C LEU A 26 -27.91 -3.61 -5.48
N ARG A 27 -28.97 -4.22 -6.00
CA ARG A 27 -29.52 -4.00 -7.35
C ARG A 27 -30.81 -3.20 -7.26
N GLY A 28 -31.27 -2.62 -8.38
CA GLY A 28 -32.52 -1.89 -8.47
C GLY A 28 -32.39 -0.40 -8.19
N THR A 29 -33.49 0.25 -7.88
CA THR A 29 -33.67 1.71 -7.84
C THR A 29 -32.69 2.41 -6.88
N GLU A 30 -32.32 1.79 -5.75
CA GLU A 30 -31.34 2.35 -4.83
C GLU A 30 -29.94 2.43 -5.46
N ASN A 31 -29.53 1.39 -6.16
CA ASN A 31 -28.27 1.38 -6.89
C ASN A 31 -28.27 2.40 -8.03
N ASP A 32 -29.39 2.56 -8.73
CA ASP A 32 -29.53 3.51 -9.83
C ASP A 32 -29.38 4.95 -9.32
N ALA A 33 -29.99 5.28 -8.17
CA ALA A 33 -29.85 6.57 -7.52
C ALA A 33 -28.39 6.89 -7.09
N TRP A 34 -27.63 5.88 -6.71
CA TRP A 34 -26.20 6.03 -6.43
C TRP A 34 -25.39 6.22 -7.71
N THR A 35 -25.64 5.40 -8.69
CA THR A 35 -24.94 5.44 -9.99
C THR A 35 -25.15 6.78 -10.69
N ALA A 36 -26.34 7.38 -10.60
CA ALA A 36 -26.63 8.71 -11.14
C ALA A 36 -25.75 9.84 -10.58
N LYS A 37 -25.20 9.68 -9.37
CA LYS A 37 -24.31 10.67 -8.74
C LYS A 37 -22.84 10.54 -9.18
N VAL A 38 -22.44 9.41 -9.74
CA VAL A 38 -21.03 9.12 -10.12
C VAL A 38 -20.47 10.12 -11.13
N PRO A 39 -21.19 10.53 -12.21
CA PRO A 39 -20.65 11.49 -13.16
C PRO A 39 -20.31 12.84 -12.52
N ALA A 40 -21.18 13.37 -11.66
CA ALA A 40 -20.94 14.64 -10.97
C ALA A 40 -19.75 14.55 -10.00
N ALA A 41 -19.64 13.46 -9.25
CA ALA A 41 -18.51 13.21 -8.34
C ALA A 41 -17.18 13.09 -9.12
N ARG A 42 -17.21 12.40 -10.26
CA ARG A 42 -16.03 12.29 -11.16
C ARG A 42 -15.61 13.64 -11.71
N ALA A 43 -16.55 14.44 -12.19
CA ALA A 43 -16.28 15.79 -12.68
C ALA A 43 -15.66 16.67 -11.58
N LYS A 44 -16.15 16.57 -10.35
CA LYS A 44 -15.57 17.31 -9.20
C LYS A 44 -14.15 16.89 -8.89
N VAL A 45 -13.83 15.59 -8.90
CA VAL A 45 -12.45 15.11 -8.73
C VAL A 45 -11.56 15.62 -9.84
N GLN A 46 -12.02 15.59 -11.10
CA GLN A 46 -11.25 16.06 -12.24
C GLN A 46 -11.00 17.56 -12.19
N GLN A 47 -11.99 18.37 -11.81
CA GLN A 47 -11.85 19.80 -11.60
C GLN A 47 -10.76 20.08 -10.54
N LEU A 48 -10.88 19.51 -9.34
CA LEU A 48 -9.95 19.71 -8.24
C LEU A 48 -8.52 19.24 -8.60
N GLN A 49 -8.39 18.16 -9.37
CA GLN A 49 -7.08 17.70 -9.85
C GLN A 49 -6.47 18.69 -10.85
N THR A 50 -7.27 19.26 -11.74
CA THR A 50 -6.81 20.28 -12.71
C THR A 50 -6.34 21.54 -11.98
N GLU A 51 -7.09 22.03 -11.01
CA GLU A 51 -6.73 23.16 -10.17
C GLU A 51 -5.44 22.91 -9.38
N LEU A 52 -5.29 21.71 -8.81
CA LEU A 52 -4.07 21.31 -8.08
C LEU A 52 -2.84 21.26 -9.01
N ASN A 53 -3.01 20.76 -10.24
CA ASN A 53 -1.93 20.73 -11.23
C ASN A 53 -1.53 22.15 -11.66
N ALA A 54 -2.47 23.08 -11.76
CA ALA A 54 -2.19 24.49 -12.06
C ALA A 54 -1.38 25.16 -10.93
N LEU A 55 -1.80 24.95 -9.66
CA LEU A 55 -1.05 25.42 -8.48
C LEU A 55 0.35 24.81 -8.40
N SER A 56 0.49 23.53 -8.67
CA SER A 56 1.79 22.85 -8.70
C SER A 56 2.72 23.47 -9.75
N LYS A 57 2.19 23.77 -10.94
CA LYS A 57 2.95 24.41 -12.01
C LYS A 57 3.33 25.86 -11.69
N GLU A 58 2.39 26.63 -11.15
CA GLU A 58 2.60 28.02 -10.71
C GLU A 58 3.75 28.15 -9.72
N HIS A 59 3.82 27.23 -8.77
CA HIS A 59 4.84 27.22 -7.72
C HIS A 59 6.05 26.35 -8.04
N ALA A 60 6.19 25.84 -9.27
CA ALA A 60 7.27 24.96 -9.72
C ALA A 60 7.52 23.76 -8.81
N LEU A 61 6.45 23.20 -8.23
CA LEU A 61 6.55 22.03 -7.36
C LEU A 61 6.71 20.76 -8.18
N ARG A 62 7.66 19.91 -7.79
CA ARG A 62 7.82 18.58 -8.36
C ARG A 62 6.59 17.68 -8.01
N PRO A 63 6.33 16.62 -8.77
CA PRO A 63 5.22 15.68 -8.47
C PRO A 63 5.26 15.13 -7.04
N PRO A 64 4.11 14.71 -6.50
CA PRO A 64 4.05 14.01 -5.21
C PRO A 64 4.90 12.75 -5.21
N LEU A 65 5.32 12.32 -4.01
CA LEU A 65 6.04 11.05 -3.85
C LEU A 65 5.21 9.86 -4.36
N ALA A 66 5.86 9.03 -5.13
CA ALA A 66 5.32 7.75 -5.60
C ALA A 66 5.55 6.62 -4.57
N SER A 67 5.01 5.44 -4.84
CA SER A 67 5.26 4.22 -4.04
C SER A 67 6.72 3.77 -4.12
N VAL A 68 7.35 3.96 -5.28
CA VAL A 68 8.79 3.85 -5.49
C VAL A 68 9.25 5.23 -5.92
N GLN A 69 10.20 5.79 -5.20
CA GLN A 69 10.68 7.16 -5.43
C GLN A 69 12.16 7.14 -5.77
N THR A 70 12.53 7.87 -6.81
CA THR A 70 13.93 8.10 -7.18
C THR A 70 14.25 9.59 -7.08
N GLU A 71 15.39 9.91 -6.49
CA GLU A 71 16.02 11.22 -6.48
C GLU A 71 17.35 11.14 -7.20
N SER A 72 17.52 11.98 -8.22
CA SER A 72 18.78 12.08 -8.97
C SER A 72 19.49 13.38 -8.63
N PHE A 73 20.82 13.34 -8.57
CA PHE A 73 21.67 14.47 -8.25
C PHE A 73 23.01 14.35 -9.00
N GLU A 74 23.79 15.42 -9.00
CA GLU A 74 25.15 15.36 -9.57
C GLU A 74 26.00 14.31 -8.88
N PRO A 75 26.82 13.54 -9.62
CA PRO A 75 27.62 12.47 -9.05
C PRO A 75 28.50 12.97 -7.90
N VAL A 76 28.44 12.31 -6.76
CA VAL A 76 29.19 12.70 -5.56
C VAL A 76 29.87 11.49 -4.93
N LEU A 77 31.19 11.63 -4.64
CA LEU A 77 31.94 10.62 -3.90
C LEU A 77 31.54 10.67 -2.42
N THR A 78 31.19 9.53 -1.85
CA THR A 78 30.68 9.41 -0.49
C THR A 78 31.09 8.11 0.19
N GLN A 79 31.17 8.11 1.53
CA GLN A 79 31.35 6.93 2.37
C GLN A 79 30.05 6.45 3.01
N SER A 80 29.04 7.32 3.05
CA SER A 80 27.75 7.01 3.68
C SER A 80 26.63 7.82 3.07
N VAL A 81 25.43 7.25 3.06
CA VAL A 81 24.20 7.97 2.80
C VAL A 81 23.26 7.83 3.99
N ARG A 82 22.51 8.89 4.30
CA ARG A 82 21.44 8.83 5.31
C ARG A 82 20.19 9.52 4.84
N MET A 83 19.05 9.02 5.28
CA MET A 83 17.77 9.69 5.16
C MET A 83 17.28 10.10 6.55
N LYS A 84 17.05 11.39 6.75
CA LYS A 84 16.41 11.94 7.95
C LYS A 84 14.95 12.22 7.62
N ILE A 85 14.05 11.63 8.36
CA ILE A 85 12.60 11.72 8.21
C ILE A 85 12.08 12.54 9.38
N ALA A 86 11.52 13.73 9.10
CA ALA A 86 10.93 14.58 10.14
C ALA A 86 9.45 14.21 10.36
N ALA A 87 8.75 13.79 9.32
CA ALA A 87 7.34 13.40 9.41
C ALA A 87 6.94 12.45 8.28
N THR A 88 5.92 11.64 8.54
CA THR A 88 5.24 10.80 7.54
C THR A 88 3.90 11.40 7.14
N ALA A 89 3.36 11.02 5.99
CA ALA A 89 2.11 11.56 5.46
C ALA A 89 0.88 11.26 6.35
N ASN A 90 0.89 10.15 7.06
CA ASN A 90 -0.20 9.69 7.94
C ASN A 90 0.11 9.85 9.44
N GLY A 91 1.26 10.44 9.79
CA GLY A 91 1.69 10.62 11.18
C GLY A 91 2.09 9.33 11.91
N ALA A 92 2.11 8.19 11.25
CA ALA A 92 2.53 6.92 11.84
C ALA A 92 4.06 6.72 11.72
N ALA A 93 4.58 5.65 12.33
CA ALA A 93 5.99 5.28 12.24
C ALA A 93 6.46 5.15 10.79
N ALA A 94 7.65 5.66 10.48
CA ALA A 94 8.21 5.59 9.12
C ALA A 94 8.40 4.14 8.68
N SER A 95 8.11 3.86 7.40
CA SER A 95 8.16 2.50 6.85
C SER A 95 8.74 2.49 5.44
N ILE A 96 9.83 1.76 5.24
CA ILE A 96 10.53 1.62 3.95
C ILE A 96 10.90 0.16 3.74
N TYR A 97 10.59 -0.39 2.57
CA TYR A 97 10.92 -1.77 2.20
C TYR A 97 12.37 -1.91 1.79
N GLU A 98 12.86 -1.04 0.91
CA GLU A 98 14.19 -1.11 0.34
C GLU A 98 14.73 0.28 0.07
N PHE A 99 16.04 0.48 0.22
CA PHE A 99 16.75 1.72 -0.09
C PHE A 99 17.97 1.42 -0.95
N GLU A 100 17.97 1.91 -2.17
CA GLU A 100 18.96 1.64 -3.19
C GLU A 100 19.80 2.89 -3.45
N ALA A 101 21.11 2.74 -3.52
CA ALA A 101 22.06 3.81 -3.81
C ALA A 101 22.81 3.51 -5.12
N TRP A 102 22.50 4.27 -6.17
CA TRP A 102 22.92 3.95 -7.53
C TRP A 102 24.17 4.72 -7.94
N THR A 103 25.16 3.98 -8.44
CA THR A 103 26.34 4.54 -9.08
C THR A 103 26.04 4.97 -10.52
N PRO A 104 26.93 5.78 -11.17
CA PRO A 104 26.84 6.09 -12.61
C PRO A 104 26.83 4.83 -13.49
N GLN A 105 27.42 3.74 -13.06
CA GLN A 105 27.44 2.45 -13.75
C GLN A 105 26.19 1.59 -13.49
N LYS A 106 25.15 2.17 -12.83
CA LYS A 106 23.89 1.49 -12.48
C LYS A 106 24.06 0.28 -11.55
N GLN A 107 25.04 0.32 -10.66
CA GLN A 107 25.21 -0.64 -9.59
C GLN A 107 24.56 -0.11 -8.31
N ASN A 108 23.80 -0.95 -7.62
CA ASN A 108 23.26 -0.61 -6.30
C ASN A 108 24.32 -0.85 -5.24
N ALA A 109 24.96 0.20 -4.77
CA ALA A 109 25.98 0.15 -3.74
C ALA A 109 25.42 -0.09 -2.33
N ALA A 110 24.11 0.05 -2.11
CA ALA A 110 23.49 -0.13 -0.80
C ALA A 110 23.16 -1.59 -0.48
N LEU A 111 23.29 -2.54 -1.42
CA LEU A 111 22.99 -3.94 -1.15
C LEU A 111 23.91 -4.50 -0.05
N ALA A 112 23.36 -5.26 0.88
CA ALA A 112 24.13 -5.96 1.94
C ALA A 112 25.21 -6.89 1.33
N THR A 113 24.96 -7.47 0.16
CA THR A 113 25.92 -8.32 -0.56
C THR A 113 27.14 -7.57 -1.08
N THR A 114 27.11 -6.24 -1.17
CA THR A 114 28.28 -5.40 -1.51
C THR A 114 29.10 -5.01 -0.27
N GLY A 115 28.70 -5.45 0.92
CA GLY A 115 29.33 -5.07 2.19
C GLY A 115 28.79 -3.79 2.81
N ALA A 116 27.69 -3.25 2.26
CA ALA A 116 27.03 -2.08 2.84
C ALA A 116 26.37 -2.43 4.19
N VAL A 117 26.51 -1.54 5.18
CA VAL A 117 26.06 -1.76 6.55
C VAL A 117 24.97 -0.74 6.90
N PRO A 118 23.70 -1.14 7.03
CA PRO A 118 22.64 -0.25 7.47
C PRO A 118 22.65 -0.05 8.99
N SER A 119 22.19 1.12 9.42
CA SER A 119 21.88 1.46 10.80
C SER A 119 20.70 2.41 10.86
N ALA A 120 19.97 2.46 11.97
CA ALA A 120 18.81 3.34 12.11
C ALA A 120 18.69 3.89 13.53
N SER A 121 17.96 5.00 13.69
CA SER A 121 17.65 5.59 15.00
C SER A 121 16.89 4.62 15.90
N SER A 122 16.06 3.77 15.30
CA SER A 122 15.22 2.79 15.98
C SER A 122 14.60 1.81 14.99
N PHE A 123 14.02 0.74 15.49
CA PHE A 123 13.15 -0.16 14.74
C PHE A 123 12.07 -0.74 15.67
N ALA A 124 10.97 -1.24 15.08
CA ALA A 124 9.82 -1.75 15.81
C ALA A 124 10.14 -3.09 16.49
N LEU A 125 10.59 -3.04 17.73
CA LEU A 125 11.05 -4.20 18.53
C LEU A 125 9.98 -5.29 18.71
N ALA A 126 8.69 -4.93 18.73
CA ALA A 126 7.59 -5.88 18.88
C ALA A 126 7.47 -6.86 17.70
N ASN A 127 8.13 -6.57 16.58
CA ASN A 127 8.14 -7.44 15.41
C ASN A 127 9.56 -7.47 14.82
N GLN A 128 10.32 -8.50 15.13
CA GLN A 128 11.71 -8.70 14.67
C GLN A 128 11.85 -8.71 13.15
N THR A 129 10.77 -8.94 12.40
CA THR A 129 10.79 -8.88 10.93
C THR A 129 10.88 -7.47 10.37
N ARG A 130 10.79 -6.41 11.20
CA ARG A 130 10.80 -5.00 10.79
C ARG A 130 12.12 -4.29 11.09
N HIS A 131 13.20 -5.01 10.98
CA HIS A 131 14.57 -4.56 11.28
C HIS A 131 15.12 -3.62 10.19
N PHE A 132 16.16 -2.84 10.51
CA PHE A 132 16.79 -1.94 9.54
C PHE A 132 17.62 -2.66 8.47
N GLU A 133 17.99 -3.92 8.65
CA GLU A 133 18.65 -4.75 7.65
C GLU A 133 17.80 -4.95 6.40
N ASN A 134 16.46 -4.88 6.53
CA ASN A 134 15.52 -4.94 5.42
C ASN A 134 15.68 -3.76 4.43
N LEU A 135 16.39 -2.70 4.81
CA LEU A 135 16.65 -1.56 3.92
C LEU A 135 17.61 -1.88 2.77
N THR A 136 18.36 -3.00 2.88
CA THR A 136 19.48 -3.33 1.99
C THR A 136 19.50 -4.80 1.57
N ASP A 137 18.43 -5.54 1.81
CA ASP A 137 18.35 -6.97 1.52
C ASP A 137 18.06 -7.30 0.03
N GLY A 138 17.75 -6.27 -0.78
CA GLY A 138 17.43 -6.39 -2.19
C GLY A 138 16.01 -6.89 -2.46
N SER A 139 15.15 -6.96 -1.44
CA SER A 139 13.81 -7.53 -1.54
C SER A 139 12.74 -6.44 -1.69
N VAL A 140 12.18 -6.31 -2.88
CA VAL A 140 11.15 -5.32 -3.21
C VAL A 140 9.75 -5.92 -3.34
N ASP A 141 9.60 -7.23 -3.29
CA ASP A 141 8.29 -7.91 -3.34
C ASP A 141 7.58 -7.82 -2.00
N ARG A 142 6.61 -6.92 -1.90
CA ARG A 142 5.81 -6.66 -0.69
C ARG A 142 5.05 -7.87 -0.15
N ARG A 143 4.95 -8.96 -0.89
CA ARG A 143 4.31 -10.20 -0.43
C ARG A 143 5.28 -11.11 0.32
N GLN A 144 6.58 -10.93 0.08
CA GLN A 144 7.63 -11.82 0.60
C GLN A 144 8.65 -11.08 1.47
N SER A 145 8.72 -9.74 1.39
CA SER A 145 9.64 -8.90 2.15
C SER A 145 8.94 -8.14 3.27
N PHE A 146 9.73 -7.72 4.24
CA PHE A 146 9.29 -6.90 5.36
C PHE A 146 9.95 -5.52 5.29
N PRO A 147 9.22 -4.43 5.60
CA PRO A 147 9.82 -3.11 5.66
C PRO A 147 10.60 -2.90 6.96
N TRP A 148 11.63 -2.07 6.93
CA TRP A 148 12.03 -1.36 8.12
C TRP A 148 10.89 -0.47 8.59
N VAL A 149 10.66 -0.46 9.91
CA VAL A 149 9.67 0.42 10.55
C VAL A 149 10.31 1.04 11.78
N SER A 150 10.27 2.37 11.92
CA SER A 150 10.76 3.05 13.13
C SER A 150 9.95 2.63 14.36
N ALA A 151 10.57 2.69 15.56
CA ALA A 151 9.92 2.22 16.80
C ALA A 151 8.67 3.02 17.17
N SER A 152 8.60 4.29 16.77
CA SER A 152 7.49 5.19 17.07
C SER A 152 7.22 6.15 15.92
N SER A 153 6.08 6.83 15.97
CA SER A 153 5.79 8.00 15.15
C SER A 153 6.75 9.16 15.51
N GLY A 154 6.91 10.07 14.56
CA GLY A 154 7.78 11.24 14.72
C GLY A 154 9.12 11.10 13.98
N PRO A 155 10.12 11.92 14.36
CA PRO A 155 11.39 11.94 13.65
C PRO A 155 12.13 10.59 13.75
N ALA A 156 12.67 10.15 12.63
CA ALA A 156 13.48 8.95 12.51
C ALA A 156 14.58 9.18 11.47
N TRP A 157 15.59 8.35 11.50
CA TRP A 157 16.64 8.33 10.47
C TRP A 157 17.18 6.92 10.30
N PHE A 158 17.72 6.66 9.12
CA PHE A 158 18.59 5.54 8.85
C PHE A 158 19.80 6.01 8.04
N ARG A 159 20.87 5.22 8.10
CA ARG A 159 22.15 5.45 7.45
C ARG A 159 22.66 4.13 6.89
N ILE A 160 23.29 4.21 5.73
CA ILE A 160 23.99 3.08 5.10
C ILE A 160 25.45 3.50 4.92
N ASP A 161 26.35 2.73 5.50
CA ASP A 161 27.78 2.89 5.38
C ASP A 161 28.33 1.95 4.32
N PHE A 162 29.15 2.47 3.42
CA PHE A 162 29.79 1.68 2.36
C PHE A 162 31.17 1.19 2.83
N PRO A 163 31.60 -0.02 2.43
CA PRO A 163 32.92 -0.55 2.80
C PRO A 163 34.06 0.30 2.26
N GLU A 164 33.89 0.88 1.08
CA GLU A 164 34.81 1.79 0.40
C GLU A 164 34.04 3.02 -0.12
N PRO A 165 34.72 4.17 -0.29
CA PRO A 165 34.08 5.34 -0.90
C PRO A 165 33.52 5.02 -2.29
N VAL A 166 32.26 5.38 -2.53
CA VAL A 166 31.56 5.13 -3.77
C VAL A 166 31.01 6.43 -4.37
N THR A 167 30.98 6.55 -5.67
CA THR A 167 30.33 7.68 -6.34
C THR A 167 28.85 7.35 -6.58
N LEU A 168 27.96 8.15 -6.01
CA LEU A 168 26.51 8.02 -6.20
C LEU A 168 25.97 9.12 -7.09
N GLN A 169 24.92 8.83 -7.87
CA GLN A 169 24.19 9.79 -8.69
C GLN A 169 22.68 9.77 -8.48
N SER A 170 22.14 8.73 -7.84
CA SER A 170 20.71 8.66 -7.51
C SER A 170 20.46 7.71 -6.37
N ILE A 171 19.34 7.97 -5.70
CA ILE A 171 18.79 7.14 -4.63
C ILE A 171 17.40 6.73 -5.04
N THR A 172 17.05 5.45 -4.88
CA THR A 172 15.70 4.94 -5.04
C THR A 172 15.28 4.27 -3.74
N TRP A 173 14.03 4.47 -3.35
CA TRP A 173 13.48 3.71 -2.21
C TRP A 173 12.04 3.30 -2.44
N HIS A 174 11.67 2.21 -1.80
CA HIS A 174 10.36 1.59 -1.85
C HIS A 174 9.59 1.89 -0.57
N ASN A 175 8.59 2.78 -0.69
CA ASN A 175 7.79 3.20 0.46
C ASN A 175 6.93 2.06 1.01
N GLY A 176 6.89 1.94 2.33
CA GLY A 176 5.93 1.11 3.04
C GLY A 176 4.56 1.78 3.23
N SER A 177 3.85 1.39 4.28
CA SER A 177 2.52 1.92 4.61
C SER A 177 2.52 3.36 5.08
N SER A 178 3.64 3.85 5.61
CA SER A 178 3.85 5.21 6.12
C SER A 178 4.93 5.92 5.32
N VAL A 179 4.49 6.69 4.31
CA VAL A 179 5.40 7.37 3.39
C VAL A 179 6.07 8.57 4.07
N PRO A 180 7.41 8.70 4.04
CA PRO A 180 8.12 9.89 4.49
C PRO A 180 7.63 11.13 3.71
N ALA A 181 7.02 12.09 4.39
CA ALA A 181 6.45 13.29 3.79
C ALA A 181 7.27 14.57 4.05
N ASP A 182 8.14 14.53 5.05
CA ASP A 182 9.20 15.53 5.26
C ASP A 182 10.51 14.79 5.52
N TYR A 183 11.40 14.82 4.55
CA TYR A 183 12.70 14.18 4.64
C TYR A 183 13.81 15.02 3.99
N VAL A 184 15.03 14.69 4.38
CA VAL A 184 16.28 15.11 3.72
C VAL A 184 17.15 13.89 3.53
N ILE A 185 17.70 13.71 2.33
CA ILE A 185 18.75 12.72 2.02
C ILE A 185 20.07 13.45 1.97
N GLU A 186 21.05 12.93 2.70
CA GLU A 186 22.38 13.49 2.79
C GLU A 186 23.43 12.42 2.53
N VAL A 187 24.53 12.79 1.93
CA VAL A 187 25.71 11.96 1.67
C VAL A 187 26.91 12.50 2.42
N LEU A 188 27.73 11.62 2.96
CA LEU A 188 28.93 12.00 3.71
C LEU A 188 30.13 12.11 2.76
N LYS A 189 30.58 13.34 2.55
CA LYS A 189 31.77 13.59 1.73
C LYS A 189 33.06 13.12 2.44
N PRO A 190 34.16 12.89 1.71
CA PRO A 190 35.44 12.47 2.31
C PRO A 190 36.00 13.41 3.38
N ASN A 191 35.64 14.69 3.34
CA ASN A 191 36.00 15.69 4.35
C ASN A 191 35.10 15.67 5.60
N ALA A 192 34.34 14.60 5.82
CA ALA A 192 33.41 14.41 6.94
C ALA A 192 32.25 15.43 7.00
N VAL A 193 31.92 16.08 5.88
CA VAL A 193 30.80 17.03 5.79
C VAL A 193 29.59 16.34 5.13
N TRP A 194 28.43 16.46 5.76
CA TRP A 194 27.17 16.00 5.17
C TRP A 194 26.68 16.99 4.14
N LEU A 195 26.45 16.51 2.91
CA LEU A 195 25.87 17.26 1.80
C LEU A 195 24.42 16.82 1.59
N SER A 196 23.46 17.74 1.64
CA SER A 196 22.08 17.48 1.26
C SER A 196 21.98 17.31 -0.25
N VAL A 197 21.48 16.18 -0.73
CA VAL A 197 21.32 15.85 -2.15
C VAL A 197 19.87 15.79 -2.60
N ALA A 198 18.92 15.59 -1.65
CA ALA A 198 17.50 15.58 -1.95
C ALA A 198 16.65 15.93 -0.72
N HIS A 199 15.46 16.48 -0.97
CA HIS A 199 14.48 16.81 0.08
C HIS A 199 13.06 16.91 -0.50
N THR A 200 12.04 16.98 0.38
CA THR A 200 10.63 17.10 -0.02
C THR A 200 10.11 18.51 -0.18
N ARG A 201 10.87 19.53 0.20
CA ARG A 201 10.36 20.92 0.30
C ARG A 201 10.04 21.59 -1.04
N ASP A 202 10.37 20.97 -2.15
CA ASP A 202 10.07 21.40 -3.53
C ASP A 202 9.03 20.46 -4.18
N ARG A 203 8.34 19.61 -3.40
CA ARG A 203 7.35 18.66 -3.90
C ARG A 203 5.94 19.00 -3.47
N LEU A 204 5.00 18.76 -4.38
CA LEU A 204 3.59 18.76 -4.04
C LEU A 204 3.31 17.69 -2.98
N PRO A 205 2.64 18.03 -1.86
CA PRO A 205 2.20 17.04 -0.89
C PRO A 205 1.27 16.01 -1.53
N ARG A 206 1.32 14.78 -1.04
CA ARG A 206 0.43 13.70 -1.51
C ARG A 206 -1.03 14.00 -1.14
N THR A 207 -1.96 13.44 -1.88
CA THR A 207 -3.40 13.60 -1.58
C THR A 207 -3.81 12.90 -0.27
N ASP A 208 -3.05 11.90 0.17
CA ASP A 208 -3.24 11.22 1.46
C ASP A 208 -2.45 11.86 2.62
N ASP A 209 -1.73 12.96 2.39
CA ASP A 209 -0.98 13.69 3.42
C ASP A 209 -1.95 14.32 4.43
N GLN A 210 -1.85 13.88 5.68
CA GLN A 210 -2.72 14.29 6.80
C GLN A 210 -2.04 15.25 7.76
N ARG A 211 -0.83 15.70 7.46
CA ARG A 211 -0.11 16.66 8.32
C ARG A 211 -0.89 17.96 8.45
N ALA A 212 -0.78 18.57 9.63
CA ALA A 212 -1.34 19.91 9.84
C ALA A 212 -0.63 20.92 8.92
N PRO A 213 -1.35 21.84 8.24
CA PRO A 213 -0.76 22.80 7.32
C PRO A 213 0.43 23.57 7.90
N ALA A 214 0.37 23.93 9.19
CA ALA A 214 1.45 24.64 9.87
C ALA A 214 2.77 23.86 9.98
N THR A 215 2.74 22.54 9.83
CA THR A 215 3.93 21.67 9.87
C THR A 215 4.52 21.39 8.49
N VAL A 216 3.79 21.71 7.42
CA VAL A 216 4.24 21.53 6.05
C VAL A 216 5.10 22.71 5.63
N LYS A 217 6.31 22.44 5.15
CA LYS A 217 7.24 23.46 4.68
C LYS A 217 7.52 23.23 3.21
N LEU A 218 7.19 24.22 2.37
CA LEU A 218 7.48 24.23 0.94
C LEU A 218 8.32 25.43 0.59
N THR A 219 9.36 25.19 -0.20
CA THR A 219 10.25 26.24 -0.66
C THR A 219 9.50 27.20 -1.57
N GLY A 220 9.63 28.51 -1.31
CA GLY A 220 9.00 29.55 -2.13
C GLY A 220 7.53 29.83 -1.80
N LEU A 221 6.90 29.09 -0.86
CA LEU A 221 5.52 29.35 -0.43
C LEU A 221 5.49 29.88 1.02
N GLY A 222 4.68 30.92 1.22
CA GLY A 222 4.35 31.44 2.56
C GLY A 222 3.32 30.56 3.28
N ALA A 223 3.17 30.75 4.59
CA ALA A 223 2.29 29.95 5.43
C ALA A 223 0.84 29.91 4.93
N ASP A 224 0.30 31.04 4.48
CA ASP A 224 -1.08 31.13 3.97
C ASP A 224 -1.26 30.36 2.65
N GLN A 225 -0.25 30.40 1.76
CA GLN A 225 -0.25 29.64 0.50
C GLN A 225 -0.18 28.14 0.77
N VAL A 226 0.66 27.70 1.70
CA VAL A 226 0.72 26.28 2.14
C VAL A 226 -0.61 25.86 2.76
N LYS A 227 -1.23 26.70 3.58
CA LYS A 227 -2.54 26.43 4.17
C LYS A 227 -3.63 26.27 3.11
N ALA A 228 -3.66 27.15 2.10
CA ALA A 228 -4.60 27.08 0.99
C ALA A 228 -4.37 25.82 0.15
N LEU A 229 -3.12 25.50 -0.18
CA LEU A 229 -2.74 24.29 -0.92
C LEU A 229 -3.18 23.00 -0.17
N MET A 230 -2.90 22.92 1.12
CA MET A 230 -3.29 21.76 1.94
C MET A 230 -4.81 21.64 2.09
N ALA A 231 -5.54 22.76 2.15
CA ALA A 231 -7.01 22.75 2.14
C ALA A 231 -7.54 22.20 0.80
N HIS A 232 -6.95 22.61 -0.33
CA HIS A 232 -7.31 22.10 -1.66
C HIS A 232 -7.04 20.60 -1.78
N ILE A 233 -5.88 20.11 -1.33
CA ILE A 233 -5.55 18.68 -1.24
C ILE A 233 -6.57 17.93 -0.38
N GLY A 234 -7.01 18.50 0.73
CA GLY A 234 -8.06 17.95 1.59
C GLY A 234 -9.40 17.82 0.87
N GLN A 235 -9.78 18.82 0.07
CA GLN A 235 -11.01 18.77 -0.75
C GLN A 235 -10.92 17.66 -1.81
N LEU A 236 -9.79 17.56 -2.51
CA LEU A 236 -9.56 16.52 -3.51
C LEU A 236 -9.64 15.12 -2.87
N ARG A 237 -9.00 14.91 -1.72
CA ARG A 237 -9.08 13.65 -0.97
C ARG A 237 -10.51 13.29 -0.60
N THR A 238 -11.29 14.26 -0.13
CA THR A 238 -12.71 14.05 0.21
C THR A 238 -13.53 13.68 -1.01
N ALA A 239 -13.33 14.38 -2.13
CA ALA A 239 -14.00 14.09 -3.40
C ALA A 239 -13.65 12.70 -3.94
N GLN A 240 -12.38 12.28 -3.84
CA GLN A 240 -11.93 10.95 -4.24
C GLN A 240 -12.55 9.84 -3.38
N ARG A 241 -12.65 10.04 -2.06
CA ARG A 241 -13.34 9.11 -1.16
C ARG A 241 -14.81 8.97 -1.49
N GLU A 242 -15.48 10.09 -1.77
CA GLU A 242 -16.89 10.07 -2.17
C GLU A 242 -17.09 9.36 -3.51
N LEU A 243 -16.24 9.61 -4.50
CA LEU A 243 -16.29 8.90 -5.78
C LEU A 243 -16.07 7.38 -5.57
N THR A 244 -15.12 6.98 -4.73
CA THR A 244 -14.88 5.57 -4.38
C THR A 244 -16.12 4.95 -3.73
N ARG A 245 -16.74 5.67 -2.78
CA ARG A 245 -17.97 5.24 -2.09
C ARG A 245 -19.14 5.07 -3.08
N LEU A 246 -19.31 6.03 -3.98
CA LEU A 246 -20.36 5.97 -5.01
C LEU A 246 -20.12 4.84 -6.01
N ASN A 247 -18.89 4.60 -6.42
CA ASN A 247 -18.53 3.47 -7.30
C ASN A 247 -18.76 2.11 -6.63
N ALA A 248 -18.52 1.99 -5.33
CA ALA A 248 -18.85 0.77 -4.57
C ALA A 248 -20.36 0.52 -4.54
N GLY A 249 -21.16 1.58 -4.57
CA GLY A 249 -22.63 1.53 -4.50
C GLY A 249 -23.14 1.16 -3.09
N PRO A 250 -24.47 1.12 -2.91
CA PRO A 250 -25.08 0.65 -1.69
C PRO A 250 -24.79 -0.85 -1.52
N GLN A 251 -24.39 -1.24 -0.30
CA GLN A 251 -24.02 -2.63 -0.01
C GLN A 251 -24.89 -3.18 1.12
N THR A 252 -25.17 -4.48 1.05
CA THR A 252 -25.77 -5.25 2.13
C THR A 252 -24.91 -6.47 2.41
N PHE A 253 -24.90 -6.91 3.66
CA PHE A 253 -24.27 -8.19 4.03
C PHE A 253 -25.21 -9.32 3.61
N ALA A 254 -24.79 -10.12 2.65
CA ALA A 254 -25.59 -11.20 2.07
C ALA A 254 -24.71 -12.36 1.61
N ALA A 255 -25.36 -13.42 1.21
CA ALA A 255 -24.72 -14.55 0.56
C ALA A 255 -24.17 -14.14 -0.82
N ASN A 256 -22.90 -14.43 -1.05
CA ASN A 256 -22.26 -14.40 -2.36
C ASN A 256 -22.07 -15.84 -2.82
N PHE A 257 -22.35 -16.09 -4.09
CA PHE A 257 -22.18 -17.40 -4.70
C PHE A 257 -20.94 -17.38 -5.59
N ALA A 258 -20.02 -18.28 -5.33
CA ALA A 258 -18.84 -18.54 -6.14
C ALA A 258 -18.95 -19.95 -6.74
N THR A 259 -18.10 -20.25 -7.71
CA THR A 259 -17.95 -21.65 -8.17
C THR A 259 -17.53 -22.50 -6.97
N PRO A 260 -18.32 -23.54 -6.60
CA PRO A 260 -18.03 -24.34 -5.43
C PRO A 260 -16.75 -25.16 -5.64
N ASP A 261 -15.98 -25.28 -4.60
CA ASP A 261 -14.91 -26.27 -4.55
C ASP A 261 -15.49 -27.70 -4.55
N PRO A 262 -14.80 -28.70 -5.16
CA PRO A 262 -15.25 -30.07 -5.15
C PRO A 262 -15.44 -30.60 -3.73
N THR A 263 -16.61 -31.19 -3.45
CA THR A 263 -16.91 -31.81 -2.16
C THR A 263 -16.67 -33.31 -2.26
N TRP A 264 -15.87 -33.86 -1.34
CA TRP A 264 -15.47 -35.26 -1.35
C TRP A 264 -16.11 -36.02 -0.19
N LEU A 265 -16.56 -37.23 -0.48
CA LEU A 265 -16.86 -38.21 0.59
C LEU A 265 -15.54 -38.57 1.30
N LEU A 266 -15.50 -38.41 2.60
CA LEU A 266 -14.31 -38.72 3.40
C LEU A 266 -14.45 -40.04 4.11
N ARG A 267 -13.43 -40.88 4.10
CA ARG A 267 -13.43 -42.13 4.84
C ARG A 267 -13.42 -41.83 6.35
N ARG A 268 -14.50 -42.14 7.02
CA ARG A 268 -14.69 -41.85 8.46
C ARG A 268 -14.47 -40.39 8.85
N GLY A 269 -14.69 -39.47 7.92
CA GLY A 269 -14.50 -38.04 8.17
C GLY A 269 -13.04 -37.54 8.08
N ASP A 270 -12.08 -38.39 7.70
CA ASP A 270 -10.66 -38.04 7.60
C ASP A 270 -10.40 -37.20 6.32
N PRO A 271 -10.00 -35.89 6.43
CA PRO A 271 -9.75 -35.05 5.30
C PRO A 271 -8.63 -35.52 4.33
N MET A 272 -7.73 -36.37 4.83
CA MET A 272 -6.65 -36.96 4.06
C MET A 272 -7.07 -38.18 3.25
N GLN A 273 -8.24 -38.79 3.53
CA GLN A 273 -8.76 -39.98 2.89
C GLN A 273 -10.01 -39.67 2.07
N ARG A 274 -9.80 -38.94 0.95
CA ARG A 274 -10.87 -38.64 -0.01
C ARG A 274 -11.24 -39.92 -0.78
N LEU A 275 -12.56 -40.16 -0.90
CA LEU A 275 -13.12 -41.32 -1.65
C LEU A 275 -13.63 -40.85 -3.01
N GLU A 276 -14.93 -40.54 -3.14
CA GLU A 276 -15.56 -40.06 -4.36
C GLU A 276 -15.95 -38.59 -4.25
N GLU A 277 -15.93 -37.86 -5.35
CA GLU A 277 -16.50 -36.53 -5.44
C GLU A 277 -18.02 -36.63 -5.44
N LEU A 278 -18.67 -35.77 -4.64
CA LEU A 278 -20.12 -35.79 -4.51
C LEU A 278 -20.72 -34.50 -5.10
N PRO A 279 -21.71 -34.64 -6.00
CA PRO A 279 -22.47 -33.50 -6.45
C PRO A 279 -23.40 -33.01 -5.33
N PRO A 280 -23.85 -31.72 -5.43
CA PRO A 280 -24.89 -31.19 -4.54
C PRO A 280 -26.12 -32.09 -4.53
N SER A 281 -26.55 -32.50 -3.35
CA SER A 281 -27.73 -33.36 -3.20
C SER A 281 -28.44 -33.12 -1.86
N ILE A 282 -29.69 -33.51 -1.77
CA ILE A 282 -30.45 -33.57 -0.51
C ILE A 282 -30.46 -35.00 0.01
N PRO A 283 -30.68 -35.19 1.32
CA PRO A 283 -30.81 -36.53 1.87
C PRO A 283 -31.81 -37.39 1.09
N GLY A 284 -31.44 -38.61 0.74
CA GLY A 284 -32.25 -39.50 -0.10
C GLY A 284 -33.67 -39.76 0.44
N VAL A 285 -33.85 -39.66 1.75
CA VAL A 285 -35.14 -39.76 2.44
C VAL A 285 -36.11 -38.62 2.07
N LEU A 286 -35.59 -37.44 1.62
CA LEU A 286 -36.38 -36.26 1.23
C LEU A 286 -36.69 -36.22 -0.28
N GLY A 287 -36.16 -37.17 -1.06
CA GLY A 287 -36.36 -37.23 -2.50
C GLY A 287 -35.11 -36.88 -3.32
N LYS A 288 -35.29 -36.39 -4.57
CA LYS A 288 -34.17 -35.99 -5.44
C LYS A 288 -34.20 -34.49 -5.68
N LEU A 289 -33.05 -33.84 -5.52
CA LEU A 289 -32.86 -32.45 -5.93
C LEU A 289 -32.85 -32.39 -7.46
N GLN A 290 -33.74 -31.58 -8.06
CA GLN A 290 -33.68 -31.23 -9.46
C GLN A 290 -33.26 -29.76 -9.51
N PRO A 291 -31.95 -29.44 -9.65
CA PRO A 291 -31.55 -28.06 -9.82
C PRO A 291 -32.16 -27.55 -11.15
N LYS A 292 -32.91 -26.48 -11.07
CA LYS A 292 -33.21 -25.68 -12.26
C LYS A 292 -31.91 -25.04 -12.70
N ASP A 293 -31.59 -25.08 -13.99
CA ASP A 293 -30.42 -24.43 -14.55
C ASP A 293 -30.35 -22.98 -14.03
N ALA A 294 -29.24 -22.62 -13.44
CA ALA A 294 -28.99 -21.29 -12.89
C ALA A 294 -28.72 -20.30 -14.03
N THR A 295 -29.76 -19.96 -14.73
CA THR A 295 -29.77 -18.84 -15.72
C THR A 295 -30.86 -17.83 -15.34
N GLU A 296 -30.69 -17.24 -14.11
CA GLU A 296 -31.34 -15.95 -13.82
C GLU A 296 -30.59 -15.25 -12.67
#